data_4bfed34702577d237c648fb0e1e10505
#
_entry.id   4bfed34702577d237c648fb0e1e10505
#
_cell.length_a   1.000
_cell.length_b   1.000
_cell.length_c   1.000
_cell.angle_alpha   90.00
_cell.angle_beta   90.00
_cell.angle_gamma   90.00
#
_symmetry.space_group_name_H-M   'P 1'
#
loop_
_entity.id
_entity.type
_entity.pdbx_description
1 polymer ?
#
loop_
_entity_poly.entity_id
_entity_poly.type
_entity_poly.pdbx_seq_one_letter_code
_entity_poly.pdbx_strand_id
1 'polypeptide(L)'
;MMGPVGVGKSVQGQLLADKISYNWFSLGKYLRESASASAQEKLASGVLFSDEEVIEIIDSEIGKTITNQTVLDGFPRTLPQSEWIVGLHREKRINIEAVVVLLADEDVLVKRLLARGRPDDSEEVIKDRIHTYNSSTRPIIDWFKNQGVQVQQINGVGEIEDISNNIVKALKKDAH
;
A
#
# COMPACT_ATOMS: atom_id res chain seq x y z
N MET A 1 -0.79 3.27 -2.72
CA MET A 1 -2.01 2.96 -1.92
C MET A 1 -1.61 2.55 -0.52
N MET A 2 -2.07 3.25 0.49
CA MET A 2 -1.80 3.01 1.92
C MET A 2 -3.10 2.74 2.69
N GLY A 3 -2.99 2.22 3.91
CA GLY A 3 -4.12 1.91 4.79
C GLY A 3 -3.92 0.58 5.52
N PRO A 4 -4.72 0.28 6.55
CA PRO A 4 -4.59 -0.93 7.35
C PRO A 4 -4.87 -2.21 6.55
N VAL A 5 -4.48 -3.34 7.11
CA VAL A 5 -4.84 -4.64 6.56
C VAL A 5 -6.38 -4.80 6.56
N GLY A 6 -6.94 -5.43 5.53
CA GLY A 6 -8.40 -5.63 5.43
C GLY A 6 -9.21 -4.44 4.89
N VAL A 7 -8.63 -3.24 4.72
CA VAL A 7 -9.35 -2.05 4.23
C VAL A 7 -9.73 -2.10 2.74
N GLY A 8 -9.14 -3.01 1.96
CA GLY A 8 -9.46 -3.14 0.53
C GLY A 8 -8.43 -2.52 -0.43
N LYS A 9 -7.21 -2.20 0.04
CA LYS A 9 -6.15 -1.58 -0.81
C LYS A 9 -5.94 -2.26 -2.15
N SER A 10 -5.78 -3.58 -2.15
CA SER A 10 -5.45 -4.30 -3.40
C SER A 10 -6.60 -4.28 -4.40
N VAL A 11 -7.85 -4.38 -3.92
CA VAL A 11 -9.04 -4.28 -4.78
C VAL A 11 -9.13 -2.87 -5.36
N GLN A 12 -9.04 -1.85 -4.52
CA GLN A 12 -9.13 -0.45 -4.95
C GLN A 12 -7.93 -0.01 -5.78
N GLY A 13 -6.73 -0.51 -5.46
CA GLY A 13 -5.52 -0.22 -6.22
C GLY A 13 -5.59 -0.77 -7.65
N GLN A 14 -6.08 -2.00 -7.82
CA GLN A 14 -6.28 -2.59 -9.14
C GLN A 14 -7.35 -1.84 -9.93
N LEU A 15 -8.53 -1.57 -9.33
CA LEU A 15 -9.59 -0.79 -9.98
C LEU A 15 -9.14 0.62 -10.36
N LEU A 16 -8.34 1.28 -9.51
CA LEU A 16 -7.79 2.57 -9.85
C LEU A 16 -6.86 2.48 -11.05
N ALA A 17 -5.94 1.51 -11.05
CA ALA A 17 -5.01 1.29 -12.15
C ALA A 17 -5.74 1.07 -13.47
N ASP A 18 -6.78 0.21 -13.47
CA ASP A 18 -7.62 -0.04 -14.65
C ASP A 18 -8.32 1.25 -15.14
N LYS A 19 -8.89 2.04 -14.21
CA LYS A 19 -9.61 3.29 -14.56
C LYS A 19 -8.73 4.40 -15.13
N ILE A 20 -7.45 4.44 -14.75
CA ILE A 20 -6.51 5.46 -15.23
C ILE A 20 -5.48 4.92 -16.23
N SER A 21 -5.62 3.65 -16.66
CA SER A 21 -4.72 2.96 -17.59
C SER A 21 -3.27 2.89 -17.09
N TYR A 22 -3.10 2.64 -15.79
CA TYR A 22 -1.81 2.42 -15.13
C TYR A 22 -1.59 0.95 -14.84
N ASN A 23 -0.35 0.57 -14.57
CA ASN A 23 -0.01 -0.73 -14.02
C ASN A 23 -0.37 -0.80 -12.53
N TRP A 24 -0.66 -1.98 -12.03
CA TRP A 24 -0.80 -2.23 -10.61
C TRP A 24 0.31 -3.14 -10.11
N PHE A 25 1.12 -2.66 -9.18
CA PHE A 25 2.14 -3.43 -8.50
C PHE A 25 1.78 -3.58 -7.02
N SER A 26 1.60 -4.81 -6.55
CA SER A 26 1.36 -5.12 -5.14
C SER A 26 2.54 -5.88 -4.56
N LEU A 27 3.24 -5.26 -3.62
CA LEU A 27 4.37 -5.89 -2.92
C LEU A 27 3.96 -7.22 -2.28
N GLY A 28 2.79 -7.28 -1.64
CA GLY A 28 2.31 -8.50 -1.01
C GLY A 28 2.01 -9.63 -2.01
N LYS A 29 1.53 -9.30 -3.21
CA LYS A 29 1.34 -10.28 -4.30
C LYS A 29 2.69 -10.73 -4.84
N TYR A 30 3.59 -9.80 -5.13
CA TYR A 30 4.93 -10.07 -5.63
C TYR A 30 5.70 -11.03 -4.72
N LEU A 31 5.70 -10.77 -3.41
CA LEU A 31 6.38 -11.63 -2.42
C LEU A 31 5.83 -13.07 -2.40
N ARG A 32 4.54 -13.24 -2.65
CA ARG A 32 3.93 -14.58 -2.69
C ARG A 32 4.16 -15.35 -3.99
N GLU A 33 4.23 -14.65 -5.11
CA GLU A 33 4.12 -15.26 -6.44
C GLU A 33 5.40 -15.15 -7.28
N SER A 34 6.15 -14.04 -7.13
CA SER A 34 7.24 -13.68 -8.04
C SER A 34 8.60 -13.52 -7.37
N ALA A 35 8.64 -13.43 -6.04
CA ALA A 35 9.88 -13.32 -5.29
C ALA A 35 10.70 -14.62 -5.33
N SER A 36 11.99 -14.54 -4.98
CA SER A 36 12.85 -15.72 -4.88
C SER A 36 12.29 -16.77 -3.91
N ALA A 37 12.67 -18.03 -4.08
CA ALA A 37 12.23 -19.11 -3.19
C ALA A 37 12.54 -18.80 -1.72
N SER A 38 13.71 -18.19 -1.42
CA SER A 38 14.08 -17.77 -0.06
C SER A 38 13.16 -16.69 0.51
N ALA A 39 12.73 -15.73 -0.31
CA ALA A 39 11.78 -14.70 0.12
C ALA A 39 10.37 -15.26 0.36
N GLN A 40 9.95 -16.22 -0.48
CA GLN A 40 8.67 -16.91 -0.29
C GLN A 40 8.67 -17.77 0.98
N GLU A 41 9.77 -18.47 1.26
CA GLU A 41 9.95 -19.26 2.50
C GLU A 41 9.94 -18.35 3.74
N LYS A 42 10.65 -17.21 3.69
CA LYS A 42 10.63 -16.18 4.74
C LYS A 42 9.21 -15.68 4.99
N LEU A 43 8.45 -15.38 3.95
CA LEU A 43 7.06 -14.96 4.06
C LEU A 43 6.18 -16.04 4.70
N ALA A 44 6.36 -17.31 4.29
CA ALA A 44 5.59 -18.46 4.80
C ALA A 44 5.88 -18.73 6.29
N SER A 45 7.13 -18.51 6.73
CA SER A 45 7.53 -18.64 8.15
C SER A 45 7.07 -17.47 9.03
N GLY A 46 6.43 -16.44 8.46
CA GLY A 46 5.96 -15.26 9.20
C GLY A 46 7.06 -14.28 9.60
N VAL A 47 8.29 -14.50 9.17
CA VAL A 47 9.42 -13.59 9.45
C VAL A 47 9.23 -12.30 8.65
N LEU A 48 9.36 -11.16 9.33
CA LEU A 48 9.26 -9.85 8.68
C LEU A 48 10.49 -9.56 7.84
N PHE A 49 10.29 -8.92 6.71
CA PHE A 49 11.37 -8.37 5.88
C PHE A 49 11.89 -7.08 6.53
N SER A 50 13.20 -6.87 6.50
CA SER A 50 13.78 -5.60 6.89
C SER A 50 13.44 -4.50 5.87
N ASP A 51 13.64 -3.23 6.25
CA ASP A 51 13.42 -2.11 5.33
C ASP A 51 14.34 -2.18 4.12
N GLU A 52 15.58 -2.58 4.32
CA GLU A 52 16.60 -2.75 3.27
C GLU A 52 16.16 -3.82 2.26
N GLU A 53 15.74 -5.00 2.73
CA GLU A 53 15.26 -6.08 1.86
C GLU A 53 14.05 -5.65 1.02
N VAL A 54 13.12 -4.91 1.63
CA VAL A 54 11.94 -4.39 0.92
C VAL A 54 12.34 -3.33 -0.10
N ILE A 55 13.25 -2.43 0.26
CA ILE A 55 13.78 -1.40 -0.64
C ILE A 55 14.49 -2.04 -1.83
N GLU A 56 15.35 -3.03 -1.62
CA GLU A 56 16.05 -3.76 -2.70
C GLU A 56 15.06 -4.42 -3.68
N ILE A 57 13.98 -5.02 -3.16
CA ILE A 57 12.92 -5.60 -4.00
C ILE A 57 12.26 -4.52 -4.86
N ILE A 58 11.86 -3.41 -4.27
CA ILE A 58 11.19 -2.32 -4.98
C ILE A 58 12.15 -1.68 -6.00
N ASP A 59 13.40 -1.40 -5.62
CA ASP A 59 14.41 -0.82 -6.53
C ASP A 59 14.68 -1.72 -7.74
N SER A 60 14.75 -3.03 -7.53
CA SER A 60 14.93 -3.99 -8.62
C SER A 60 13.79 -4.01 -9.64
N GLU A 61 12.60 -3.56 -9.25
CA GLU A 61 11.40 -3.53 -10.10
C GLU A 61 11.16 -2.14 -10.75
N ILE A 62 11.84 -1.09 -10.28
CA ILE A 62 11.78 0.25 -10.91
C ILE A 62 12.36 0.19 -12.32
N GLY A 63 11.61 0.72 -13.28
CA GLY A 63 11.95 0.68 -14.70
C GLY A 63 11.59 -0.64 -15.41
N LYS A 64 11.12 -1.65 -14.67
CA LYS A 64 10.61 -2.92 -15.21
C LYS A 64 9.10 -2.98 -15.07
N THR A 65 8.61 -3.33 -13.87
CA THR A 65 7.19 -3.44 -13.53
C THR A 65 6.66 -2.19 -12.82
N ILE A 66 7.53 -1.43 -12.15
CA ILE A 66 7.21 -0.15 -11.51
C ILE A 66 7.71 0.99 -12.40
N THR A 67 6.78 1.74 -12.97
CA THR A 67 7.02 2.91 -13.82
C THR A 67 6.30 4.13 -13.24
N ASN A 68 6.43 5.30 -13.89
CA ASN A 68 5.66 6.50 -13.51
C ASN A 68 4.13 6.33 -13.70
N GLN A 69 3.71 5.28 -14.39
CA GLN A 69 2.31 4.91 -14.57
C GLN A 69 1.99 3.63 -13.77
N THR A 70 2.29 3.63 -12.47
CA THR A 70 2.04 2.48 -11.61
C THR A 70 1.33 2.88 -10.33
N VAL A 71 0.25 2.17 -10.02
CA VAL A 71 -0.37 2.19 -8.70
C VAL A 71 0.38 1.20 -7.80
N LEU A 72 1.17 1.73 -6.87
CA LEU A 72 1.97 0.93 -5.93
C LEU A 72 1.15 0.62 -4.67
N ASP A 73 0.95 -0.67 -4.38
CA ASP A 73 0.16 -1.16 -3.24
C ASP A 73 1.02 -1.90 -2.22
N GLY A 74 0.87 -1.52 -0.95
CA GLY A 74 1.54 -2.18 0.17
C GLY A 74 2.98 -1.72 0.43
N PHE A 75 3.41 -0.62 -0.18
CA PHE A 75 4.67 0.08 0.03
C PHE A 75 4.43 1.59 -0.16
N PRO A 76 5.10 2.49 0.61
CA PRO A 76 5.92 2.20 1.80
C PRO A 76 5.05 1.89 3.03
N ARG A 77 5.68 1.30 4.07
CA ARG A 77 5.03 0.99 5.36
C ARG A 77 5.77 1.56 6.57
N THR A 78 7.00 2.02 6.38
CA THR A 78 7.87 2.55 7.43
C THR A 78 8.46 3.89 7.01
N LEU A 79 8.99 4.63 7.98
CA LEU A 79 9.63 5.91 7.69
C LEU A 79 10.87 5.75 6.79
N PRO A 80 11.81 4.82 7.03
CA PRO A 80 12.96 4.62 6.14
C PRO A 80 12.57 4.32 4.68
N GLN A 81 11.56 3.47 4.48
CA GLN A 81 11.02 3.20 3.13
C GLN A 81 10.44 4.47 2.48
N SER A 82 9.78 5.31 3.28
CA SER A 82 9.17 6.56 2.80
C SER A 82 10.22 7.61 2.45
N GLU A 83 11.27 7.74 3.26
CA GLU A 83 12.41 8.62 3.00
C GLU A 83 13.12 8.22 1.71
N TRP A 84 13.34 6.93 1.52
CA TRP A 84 13.98 6.41 0.32
C TRP A 84 13.17 6.73 -0.95
N ILE A 85 11.87 6.42 -0.98
CA ILE A 85 11.06 6.65 -2.19
C ILE A 85 10.85 8.14 -2.50
N VAL A 86 10.76 8.99 -1.49
CA VAL A 86 10.71 10.45 -1.68
C VAL A 86 12.07 10.97 -2.13
N GLY A 87 13.17 10.36 -1.70
CA GLY A 87 14.52 10.61 -2.25
C GLY A 87 14.56 10.41 -3.77
N LEU A 88 14.10 9.26 -4.25
CA LEU A 88 14.00 8.97 -5.68
C LEU A 88 13.11 9.96 -6.45
N HIS A 89 12.02 10.41 -5.83
CA HIS A 89 11.15 11.44 -6.42
C HIS A 89 11.88 12.78 -6.56
N ARG A 90 12.63 13.21 -5.54
CA ARG A 90 13.43 14.43 -5.58
C ARG A 90 14.56 14.38 -6.61
N GLU A 91 15.15 13.20 -6.78
CA GLU A 91 16.15 12.91 -7.81
C GLU A 91 15.55 12.79 -9.22
N LYS A 92 14.22 12.90 -9.36
CA LYS A 92 13.48 12.73 -10.61
C LYS A 92 13.64 11.34 -11.27
N ARG A 93 13.98 10.34 -10.49
CA ARG A 93 14.04 8.93 -10.94
C ARG A 93 12.65 8.32 -11.05
N ILE A 94 11.73 8.78 -10.22
CA ILE A 94 10.30 8.44 -10.26
C ILE A 94 9.47 9.70 -10.04
N ASN A 95 8.17 9.63 -10.36
CA ASN A 95 7.20 10.67 -10.00
C ASN A 95 6.16 10.12 -9.03
N ILE A 96 6.04 10.72 -7.84
CA ILE A 96 4.96 10.42 -6.90
C ILE A 96 3.84 11.45 -7.15
N GLU A 97 2.77 11.02 -7.79
CA GLU A 97 1.63 11.91 -8.08
C GLU A 97 0.80 12.16 -6.82
N ALA A 98 0.46 11.09 -6.09
CA ALA A 98 -0.30 11.18 -4.86
C ALA A 98 -0.15 9.93 -3.99
N VAL A 99 -0.40 10.09 -2.69
CA VAL A 99 -0.60 9.00 -1.73
C VAL A 99 -2.09 8.88 -1.41
N VAL A 100 -2.70 7.76 -1.79
CA VAL A 100 -4.09 7.45 -1.44
C VAL A 100 -4.12 6.57 -0.20
N VAL A 101 -4.81 7.03 0.84
CA VAL A 101 -4.94 6.33 2.13
C VAL A 101 -6.39 5.90 2.32
N LEU A 102 -6.63 4.61 2.40
CA LEU A 102 -7.93 4.07 2.76
C LEU A 102 -8.06 3.96 4.28
N LEU A 103 -9.19 4.42 4.81
CA LEU A 103 -9.50 4.40 6.24
C LEU A 103 -10.71 3.50 6.51
N ALA A 104 -10.69 2.78 7.62
CA ALA A 104 -11.84 2.07 8.17
C ALA A 104 -11.65 1.86 9.67
N ASP A 105 -12.74 1.69 10.40
CA ASP A 105 -12.73 1.38 11.81
C ASP A 105 -12.22 -0.05 12.05
N GLU A 106 -11.59 -0.27 13.21
CA GLU A 106 -10.95 -1.55 13.54
C GLU A 106 -11.94 -2.72 13.52
N ASP A 107 -13.16 -2.53 14.05
CA ASP A 107 -14.20 -3.56 14.03
C ASP A 107 -14.57 -4.03 12.62
N VAL A 108 -14.58 -3.10 11.66
CA VAL A 108 -14.84 -3.41 10.25
C VAL A 108 -13.68 -4.22 9.67
N LEU A 109 -12.45 -3.85 10.01
CA LEU A 109 -11.25 -4.54 9.55
C LEU A 109 -11.19 -5.98 10.07
N VAL A 110 -11.43 -6.16 11.37
CA VAL A 110 -11.44 -7.49 12.01
C VAL A 110 -12.50 -8.38 11.36
N LYS A 111 -13.74 -7.90 11.21
CA LYS A 111 -14.82 -8.66 10.56
C LYS A 111 -14.46 -9.07 9.13
N ARG A 112 -13.90 -8.14 8.33
CA ARG A 112 -13.50 -8.42 6.94
C ARG A 112 -12.38 -9.45 6.85
N LEU A 113 -11.41 -9.39 7.75
CA LEU A 113 -10.26 -10.29 7.75
C LEU A 113 -10.65 -11.71 8.20
N LEU A 114 -11.47 -11.83 9.24
CA LEU A 114 -12.02 -13.12 9.66
C LEU A 114 -12.87 -13.76 8.55
N ALA A 115 -13.71 -12.96 7.87
CA ALA A 115 -14.51 -13.44 6.74
C ALA A 115 -13.67 -13.85 5.52
N ARG A 116 -12.47 -13.25 5.33
CA ARG A 116 -11.52 -13.62 4.26
C ARG A 116 -10.94 -15.01 4.45
N GLY A 117 -10.73 -15.43 5.70
CA GLY A 117 -10.37 -16.81 6.08
C GLY A 117 -9.02 -17.29 5.56
N ARG A 118 -8.00 -16.44 5.46
CA ARG A 118 -6.65 -16.88 5.16
C ARG A 118 -6.05 -17.64 6.34
N PRO A 119 -5.11 -18.58 6.11
CA PRO A 119 -4.48 -19.33 7.21
C PRO A 119 -3.81 -18.44 8.27
N ASP A 120 -3.40 -17.24 7.88
CA ASP A 120 -2.74 -16.22 8.73
C ASP A 120 -3.71 -15.15 9.25
N ASP A 121 -5.03 -15.36 9.18
CA ASP A 121 -6.06 -14.44 9.67
C ASP A 121 -6.66 -14.90 11.02
N SER A 122 -5.83 -15.28 12.00
CA SER A 122 -6.31 -15.41 13.38
C SER A 122 -6.58 -14.04 14.01
N GLU A 123 -7.49 -13.97 14.96
CA GLU A 123 -7.87 -12.70 15.63
C GLU A 123 -6.64 -11.99 16.25
N GLU A 124 -5.74 -12.74 16.86
CA GLU A 124 -4.50 -12.24 17.45
C GLU A 124 -3.60 -11.61 16.37
N VAL A 125 -3.32 -12.33 15.29
CA VAL A 125 -2.49 -11.84 14.18
C VAL A 125 -3.12 -10.62 13.50
N ILE A 126 -4.45 -10.58 13.41
CA ILE A 126 -5.17 -9.41 12.88
C ILE A 126 -4.95 -8.18 13.75
N LYS A 127 -5.10 -8.31 15.07
CA LYS A 127 -4.88 -7.22 16.03
C LYS A 127 -3.43 -6.72 15.99
N ASP A 128 -2.46 -7.62 15.94
CA ASP A 128 -1.04 -7.26 15.83
C ASP A 128 -0.75 -6.49 14.53
N ARG A 129 -1.34 -6.89 13.40
CA ARG A 129 -1.19 -6.18 12.13
C ARG A 129 -1.83 -4.79 12.15
N ILE A 130 -2.97 -4.64 12.80
CA ILE A 130 -3.62 -3.34 12.97
C ILE A 130 -2.78 -2.45 13.91
N HIS A 131 -2.27 -3.01 14.99
CA HIS A 131 -1.37 -2.31 15.91
C HIS A 131 -0.10 -1.84 15.18
N THR A 132 0.56 -2.72 14.42
CA THR A 132 1.74 -2.39 13.60
C THR A 132 1.43 -1.29 12.59
N TYR A 133 0.27 -1.32 11.92
CA TYR A 133 -0.14 -0.24 11.04
C TYR A 133 -0.27 1.09 11.79
N ASN A 134 -0.92 1.10 12.94
CA ASN A 134 -1.16 2.31 13.73
C ASN A 134 0.14 2.91 14.28
N SER A 135 1.10 2.07 14.68
CA SER A 135 2.38 2.50 15.26
C SER A 135 3.44 2.90 14.21
N SER A 136 3.50 2.20 13.09
CA SER A 136 4.58 2.36 12.11
C SER A 136 4.15 3.06 10.81
N THR A 137 2.95 2.72 10.29
CA THR A 137 2.52 3.20 8.97
C THR A 137 1.66 4.46 9.04
N ARG A 138 0.78 4.56 10.02
CA ARG A 138 -0.10 5.72 10.15
C ARG A 138 0.65 7.05 10.33
N PRO A 139 1.74 7.13 11.13
CA PRO A 139 2.50 8.37 11.31
C PRO A 139 3.14 8.90 10.02
N ILE A 140 3.48 8.04 9.07
CA ILE A 140 4.07 8.48 7.80
C ILE A 140 3.09 9.19 6.86
N ILE A 141 1.80 9.11 7.12
CA ILE A 141 0.78 9.86 6.35
C ILE A 141 0.99 11.36 6.51
N ASP A 142 1.18 11.84 7.73
CA ASP A 142 1.45 13.25 8.00
C ASP A 142 2.87 13.64 7.59
N TRP A 143 3.82 12.71 7.69
CA TRP A 143 5.15 12.93 7.15
C TRP A 143 5.12 13.19 5.64
N PHE A 144 4.36 12.43 4.83
CA PHE A 144 4.21 12.68 3.39
C PHE A 144 3.65 14.08 3.10
N LYS A 145 2.63 14.52 3.84
CA LYS A 145 2.09 15.89 3.72
C LYS A 145 3.17 16.95 3.98
N ASN A 146 4.00 16.74 5.01
CA ASN A 146 5.09 17.65 5.36
C ASN A 146 6.22 17.66 4.30
N GLN A 147 6.32 16.60 3.48
CA GLN A 147 7.23 16.56 2.32
C GLN A 147 6.64 17.22 1.06
N GLY A 148 5.42 17.77 1.13
CA GLY A 148 4.73 18.38 -0.01
C GLY A 148 4.09 17.35 -0.96
N VAL A 149 4.02 16.08 -0.57
CA VAL A 149 3.34 15.06 -1.36
C VAL A 149 1.84 15.15 -1.12
N GLN A 150 1.07 15.15 -2.20
CA GLN A 150 -0.39 15.12 -2.15
C GLN A 150 -0.88 13.85 -1.44
N VAL A 151 -1.73 14.00 -0.40
CA VAL A 151 -2.30 12.87 0.35
C VAL A 151 -3.81 12.93 0.36
N GLN A 152 -4.46 11.91 -0.20
CA GLN A 152 -5.91 11.74 -0.24
C GLN A 152 -6.35 10.68 0.77
N GLN A 153 -7.16 11.06 1.75
CA GLN A 153 -7.74 10.14 2.72
C GLN A 153 -9.20 9.82 2.32
N ILE A 154 -9.47 8.54 2.10
CA ILE A 154 -10.74 8.06 1.57
C ILE A 154 -11.34 7.03 2.55
N ASN A 155 -12.62 7.17 2.86
CA ASN A 155 -13.33 6.14 3.60
C ASN A 155 -13.38 4.83 2.79
N GLY A 156 -12.80 3.77 3.34
CA GLY A 156 -12.77 2.43 2.75
C GLY A 156 -13.96 1.54 3.13
N VAL A 157 -15.02 2.14 3.69
CA VAL A 157 -16.26 1.44 4.07
C VAL A 157 -17.37 1.83 3.09
N GLY A 158 -18.06 0.84 2.52
CA GLY A 158 -19.13 1.00 1.55
C GLY A 158 -18.97 0.07 0.36
N GLU A 159 -19.72 0.34 -0.69
CA GLU A 159 -19.66 -0.42 -1.93
C GLU A 159 -18.31 -0.19 -2.67
N ILE A 160 -17.80 -1.24 -3.27
CA ILE A 160 -16.48 -1.21 -3.93
C ILE A 160 -16.42 -0.12 -4.99
N GLU A 161 -17.46 0.02 -5.80
CA GLU A 161 -17.50 0.98 -6.89
C GLU A 161 -17.59 2.44 -6.39
N ASP A 162 -18.33 2.69 -5.31
CA ASP A 162 -18.42 4.02 -4.71
C ASP A 162 -17.08 4.49 -4.15
N ILE A 163 -16.36 3.59 -3.45
CA ILE A 163 -15.01 3.87 -2.95
C ILE A 163 -14.06 4.18 -4.12
N SER A 164 -14.13 3.38 -5.19
CA SER A 164 -13.31 3.58 -6.39
C SER A 164 -13.58 4.93 -7.05
N ASN A 165 -14.85 5.31 -7.19
CA ASN A 165 -15.26 6.60 -7.76
C ASN A 165 -14.80 7.78 -6.87
N ASN A 166 -14.86 7.63 -5.55
CA ASN A 166 -14.36 8.64 -4.60
C ASN A 166 -12.85 8.83 -4.72
N ILE A 167 -12.08 7.76 -4.91
CA ILE A 167 -10.63 7.84 -5.13
C ILE A 167 -10.34 8.64 -6.41
N VAL A 168 -10.96 8.27 -7.54
CA VAL A 168 -10.74 8.97 -8.81
C VAL A 168 -11.13 10.44 -8.72
N LYS A 169 -12.27 10.75 -8.06
CA LYS A 169 -12.73 12.13 -7.86
C LYS A 169 -11.75 12.96 -7.03
N ALA A 170 -11.19 12.36 -5.96
CA ALA A 170 -10.23 13.04 -5.11
C ALA A 170 -8.93 13.36 -5.86
N LEU A 171 -8.43 12.42 -6.67
CA LEU A 171 -7.21 12.63 -7.47
C LEU A 171 -7.38 13.70 -8.56
N LYS A 172 -8.57 13.81 -9.17
CA LYS A 172 -8.85 14.82 -10.21
C LYS A 172 -9.03 16.23 -9.64
N LYS A 173 -9.48 16.37 -8.40
CA LYS A 173 -9.81 17.68 -7.81
C LYS A 173 -8.57 18.55 -7.58
N ASP A 174 -7.43 17.94 -7.35
CA ASP A 174 -6.18 18.64 -7.00
C ASP A 174 -5.17 18.66 -8.18
N ALA A 175 -5.61 18.24 -9.37
CA ALA A 175 -4.81 18.30 -10.60
C ALA A 175 -4.88 19.69 -11.31
N HIS A 176 -5.34 20.74 -10.59
CA HIS A 176 -5.50 22.10 -11.13
C HIS A 176 -4.66 23.11 -10.39
#